data_4cfef329a0d4fb5c0e65dea5008169c5
#
_entry.id   4cfef329a0d4fb5c0e65dea5008169c5
#
_cell.length_a   1.000
_cell.length_b   1.000
_cell.length_c   1.000
_cell.angle_alpha   90.00
_cell.angle_beta   90.00
_cell.angle_gamma   90.00
#
_symmetry.space_group_name_H-M   'P 1'
#
loop_
_entity.id
_entity.type
_entity.pdbx_description
1 polymer ?
#
loop_
_entity_poly.entity_id
_entity_poly.type
_entity_poly.pdbx_seq_one_letter_code
_entity_poly.pdbx_strand_id
1 'polypeptide(L)' 'MMTRKDYVATAEILNSYGSEMRTEVFEDLVNDFSEMFFADNEKFDSDRFWEECMKNLNIE' A
#
# COMPACT_ATOMS: atom_id res chain seq x y z
N MET A 1 17.34 4.33 -1.87
CA MET A 1 16.39 3.65 -0.98
C MET A 1 15.29 4.62 -0.55
N MET A 2 14.04 4.19 -0.61
CA MET A 2 12.92 5.01 -0.19
C MET A 2 12.85 5.10 1.33
N THR A 3 12.37 6.23 1.81
CA THR A 3 12.21 6.43 3.24
C THR A 3 10.78 6.12 3.65
N ARG A 4 10.53 6.11 4.96
CA ARG A 4 9.18 5.92 5.51
C ARG A 4 8.20 6.93 4.94
N LYS A 5 8.66 8.17 4.75
CA LYS A 5 7.84 9.24 4.19
C LYS A 5 7.37 8.87 2.77
N ASP A 6 8.26 8.27 1.99
CA ASP A 6 7.93 7.85 0.63
C ASP A 6 6.90 6.73 0.62
N TYR A 7 7.02 5.79 1.56
CA TYR A 7 6.06 4.69 1.67
C TYR A 7 4.68 5.21 2.05
N VAL A 8 4.64 6.14 3.00
CA VAL A 8 3.36 6.74 3.43
C VAL A 8 2.73 7.52 2.28
N ALA A 9 3.52 8.29 1.56
CA ALA A 9 3.02 9.06 0.42
C ALA A 9 2.43 8.13 -0.65
N THR A 10 3.12 7.01 -0.92
CA THR A 10 2.64 6.02 -1.88
C THR A 10 1.33 5.42 -1.43
N ALA A 11 1.24 5.06 -0.15
CA ALA A 11 0.02 4.48 0.42
C ALA A 11 -1.15 5.45 0.32
N GLU A 12 -0.92 6.73 0.55
CA GLU A 12 -1.97 7.74 0.45
C GLU A 12 -2.49 7.87 -0.98
N ILE A 13 -1.58 7.82 -1.95
CA ILE A 13 -1.97 7.86 -3.37
C ILE A 13 -2.82 6.64 -3.71
N LEU A 14 -2.35 5.46 -3.33
CA LEU A 14 -3.10 4.22 -3.59
C LEU A 14 -4.45 4.27 -2.90
N ASN A 15 -4.50 4.71 -1.66
CA ASN A 15 -5.73 4.81 -0.89
C ASN A 15 -6.78 5.66 -1.62
N SER A 16 -6.36 6.72 -2.29
CA SER A 16 -7.27 7.61 -2.99
C SER A 16 -7.98 6.93 -4.16
N TYR A 17 -7.45 5.83 -4.66
CA TYR A 17 -8.05 5.07 -5.76
C TYR A 17 -8.78 3.80 -5.31
N GLY A 18 -8.63 3.45 -4.03
CA GLY A 18 -9.15 2.17 -3.53
C GLY A 18 -10.65 1.99 -3.70
N SER A 19 -11.43 3.06 -3.54
CA SER A 19 -12.88 2.97 -3.66
C SER A 19 -13.35 2.90 -5.12
N GLU A 20 -12.46 3.19 -6.07
CA GLU A 20 -12.79 3.17 -7.49
C GLU A 20 -12.33 1.88 -8.18
N MET A 21 -11.67 1.00 -7.44
CA MET A 21 -11.14 -0.26 -7.96
C MET A 21 -11.85 -1.42 -7.30
N ARG A 22 -11.91 -2.56 -7.99
CA ARG A 22 -12.40 -3.78 -7.38
C ARG A 22 -11.44 -4.14 -6.24
N THR A 23 -11.99 -4.62 -5.14
CA THR A 23 -11.20 -4.95 -3.96
C THR A 23 -10.06 -5.90 -4.29
N GLU A 24 -10.35 -6.96 -5.06
CA GLU A 24 -9.33 -7.95 -5.42
C GLU A 24 -8.17 -7.33 -6.19
N VAL A 25 -8.49 -6.46 -7.13
CA VAL A 25 -7.48 -5.78 -7.94
C VAL A 25 -6.66 -4.84 -7.07
N PHE A 26 -7.31 -4.11 -6.19
CA PHE A 26 -6.63 -3.18 -5.30
C PHE A 26 -5.69 -3.91 -4.34
N GLU A 27 -6.15 -5.04 -3.78
CA GLU A 27 -5.32 -5.82 -2.88
C GLU A 27 -4.08 -6.36 -3.59
N ASP A 28 -4.25 -6.84 -4.82
CA ASP A 28 -3.11 -7.32 -5.61
C ASP A 28 -2.12 -6.21 -5.89
N LEU A 29 -2.62 -5.02 -6.20
CA LEU A 29 -1.77 -3.86 -6.46
C LEU A 29 -0.97 -3.48 -5.21
N VAL A 30 -1.63 -3.45 -4.06
CA VAL A 30 -0.96 -3.12 -2.79
C VAL A 30 0.11 -4.16 -2.47
N ASN A 31 -0.20 -5.43 -2.68
CA ASN A 31 0.76 -6.50 -2.44
C ASN A 31 1.98 -6.38 -3.35
N ASP A 32 1.77 -6.05 -4.62
CA ASP A 32 2.87 -5.88 -5.56
C ASP A 32 3.80 -4.76 -5.13
N PHE A 33 3.24 -3.63 -4.70
CA PHE A 33 4.05 -2.53 -4.17
C PHE A 33 4.79 -2.94 -2.91
N SER A 34 4.14 -3.69 -2.02
CA SER A 34 4.77 -4.17 -0.79
C SER A 34 5.98 -5.04 -1.10
N GLU A 35 5.85 -5.94 -2.06
CA GLU A 35 6.96 -6.81 -2.45
C GLU A 35 8.13 -6.00 -3.01
N MET A 36 7.82 -5.00 -3.83
CA MET A 36 8.85 -4.14 -4.40
C MET A 36 9.59 -3.37 -3.31
N PHE A 37 8.85 -2.81 -2.36
CA PHE A 37 9.45 -2.04 -1.28
C PHE A 37 10.27 -2.92 -0.35
N PHE A 38 9.78 -4.12 -0.06
CA PHE A 38 10.50 -5.06 0.79
C PHE A 38 11.81 -5.49 0.13
N ALA A 39 11.79 -5.68 -1.19
CA ALA A 39 13.00 -6.03 -1.92
C ALA A 39 14.03 -4.91 -1.88
N ASP A 40 13.57 -3.66 -1.85
CA ASP A 40 14.46 -2.49 -1.75
C ASP A 40 14.97 -2.29 -0.34
N ASN A 41 14.15 -2.60 0.66
CA ASN A 41 14.47 -2.36 2.07
C ASN A 41 13.83 -3.43 2.93
N GLU A 42 14.62 -4.37 3.43
CA GLU A 42 14.13 -5.48 4.25
C GLU A 42 13.49 -5.03 5.57
N LYS A 43 13.70 -3.77 5.95
CA LYS A 43 13.09 -3.20 7.16
C LYS A 43 11.75 -2.55 6.87
N PHE A 44 11.30 -2.61 5.63
CA PHE A 44 10.00 -2.09 5.24
C PHE A 44 8.88 -2.81 6.01
N ASP A 45 7.97 -2.04 6.57
CA ASP A 45 6.84 -2.57 7.35
C ASP A 45 5.63 -2.74 6.44
N SER A 46 5.47 -3.94 5.90
CA SER A 46 4.38 -4.23 4.96
C SER A 46 3.00 -4.17 5.62
N ASP A 47 2.91 -4.53 6.90
CA ASP A 47 1.63 -4.47 7.62
C ASP A 47 1.17 -3.03 7.77
N ARG A 48 2.08 -2.13 8.11
CA ARG A 48 1.78 -0.72 8.23
C ARG A 48 1.37 -0.13 6.90
N PHE A 49 2.08 -0.52 5.84
CA PHE A 49 1.76 -0.06 4.49
C PHE A 49 0.36 -0.51 4.08
N TRP A 50 0.03 -1.77 4.35
CA TRP A 50 -1.29 -2.30 4.07
C TRP A 50 -2.37 -1.50 4.79
N GLU A 51 -2.18 -1.26 6.09
CA GLU A 51 -3.14 -0.49 6.88
C GLU A 51 -3.36 0.90 6.31
N GLU A 52 -2.30 1.58 5.91
CA GLU A 52 -2.40 2.92 5.35
C GLU A 52 -3.14 2.90 4.00
N CYS A 53 -2.88 1.90 3.17
CA CYS A 53 -3.55 1.76 1.89
C CYS A 53 -5.05 1.49 2.05
N MET A 54 -5.42 0.75 3.08
CA MET A 54 -6.81 0.33 3.30
C MET A 54 -7.60 1.27 4.20
N LYS A 55 -6.96 2.30 4.70
CA LYS A 55 -7.57 3.22 5.66
C LYS A 55 -8.82 3.88 5.09
N ASN A 56 -9.91 3.80 5.84
CA ASN A 56 -11.19 4.40 5.48
C ASN A 56 -11.85 3.82 4.22
N LEU A 57 -11.35 2.69 3.74
CA LEU A 57 -11.99 2.00 2.61
C LEU A 57 -13.02 1.02 3.16
N ASN A 58 -14.16 0.98 2.47
CA ASN A 58 -15.25 0.08 2.84
C ASN A 58 -15.04 -1.26 2.13
N ILE A 59 -14.21 -2.10 2.71
CA ILE A 59 -13.82 -3.39 2.14
C ILE A 59 -14.63 -4.49 2.83
N GLU A 60 -15.28 -5.30 2.02
CA GLU A 60 -16.05 -6.43 2.51
C GLU A 60 -15.59 -7.73 1.88
#